data_923cb14ab494ac8679a8239da854a120
#
_entry.id   923cb14ab494ac8679a8239da854a120
#
_cell.length_a   1.000
_cell.length_b   1.000
_cell.length_c   1.000
_cell.angle_alpha   90.00
_cell.angle_beta   90.00
_cell.angle_gamma   90.00
#
_symmetry.space_group_name_H-M   'P 1'
#
loop_
_entity.id
_entity.type
_entity.pdbx_description
1 polymer ?
#
loop_
_entity_poly.entity_id
_entity_poly.type
_entity_poly.pdbx_seq_one_letter_code
_entity_poly.pdbx_strand_id
1 'polypeptide(L)'
;MNVSRFDLKTMKKDAMNHIFDLETHPIDDLSNPAADKLVTRCQQELEAVGCAVIGSLVKPESIARMQAEAERKVDAAYWACDSHNPYMTKDDPLLPHGHPKRFFEKRESGYINSDVLDEGSDLNAIYDSQILLDFISACFGVAPIYCWADPLGSHPYSVMADGHYFPWHFDGNDFTVSILIQSADEGGLFEYAPNIRSTENENFQAVNAILHGGREGVRTLRLRPGDMQLFKGRFSMHRVTRVKGKTRRIIALPTYVVDPYTVNRPERSKQLYGRALPIHYEREKHRSDGLTD
;
A
#
# COMPACT_ATOMS: atom_id res chain seq x y z
N MET A 1 -1.37 -39.03 -9.89
CA MET A 1 -0.12 -39.05 -9.12
C MET A 1 -0.33 -38.20 -7.88
N ASN A 2 -0.27 -38.80 -6.68
CA ASN A 2 -0.37 -38.03 -5.43
C ASN A 2 0.98 -37.33 -5.18
N VAL A 3 1.07 -36.03 -5.44
CA VAL A 3 2.20 -35.22 -5.03
C VAL A 3 2.13 -35.11 -3.51
N SER A 4 3.19 -35.46 -2.81
CA SER A 4 3.20 -35.40 -1.35
C SER A 4 3.11 -33.95 -0.86
N ARG A 5 2.58 -33.75 0.35
CA ARG A 5 2.50 -32.41 0.97
C ARG A 5 3.89 -31.75 1.10
N PHE A 6 4.92 -32.57 1.17
CA PHE A 6 6.34 -32.16 1.23
C PHE A 6 6.81 -31.64 -0.14
N ASP A 7 6.47 -32.32 -1.24
CA ASP A 7 6.83 -31.91 -2.60
C ASP A 7 6.17 -30.59 -2.99
N LEU A 8 4.89 -30.39 -2.61
CA LEU A 8 4.17 -29.13 -2.85
C LEU A 8 4.77 -27.94 -2.08
N LYS A 9 5.26 -28.15 -0.85
CA LYS A 9 5.91 -27.11 -0.05
C LYS A 9 7.26 -26.73 -0.65
N THR A 10 8.05 -27.70 -1.09
CA THR A 10 9.34 -27.50 -1.75
C THR A 10 9.19 -26.77 -3.08
N MET A 11 8.24 -27.20 -3.92
CA MET A 11 7.95 -26.51 -5.20
C MET A 11 7.52 -25.05 -5.01
N LYS A 12 6.71 -24.75 -3.98
CA LYS A 12 6.29 -23.38 -3.67
C LYS A 12 7.46 -22.53 -3.16
N LYS A 13 8.35 -23.10 -2.37
CA LYS A 13 9.56 -22.43 -1.89
C LYS A 13 10.49 -22.06 -3.05
N ASP A 14 10.77 -23.01 -3.94
CA ASP A 14 11.64 -22.78 -5.10
C ASP A 14 11.05 -21.72 -6.03
N ALA A 15 9.72 -21.68 -6.18
CA ALA A 15 9.02 -20.72 -6.99
C ALA A 15 9.13 -19.26 -6.47
N MET A 16 9.34 -19.03 -5.17
CA MET A 16 9.40 -17.68 -4.59
C MET A 16 10.83 -17.26 -4.19
N ASN A 17 11.79 -18.21 -4.17
CA ASN A 17 13.16 -17.92 -3.76
C ASN A 17 13.93 -17.01 -4.73
N HIS A 18 13.47 -16.86 -5.97
CA HIS A 18 14.04 -15.89 -6.92
C HIS A 18 13.51 -14.46 -6.69
N ILE A 19 12.47 -14.28 -5.86
CA ILE A 19 11.86 -13.00 -5.52
C ILE A 19 12.22 -12.58 -4.09
N PHE A 20 11.98 -13.46 -3.10
CA PHE A 20 12.22 -13.15 -1.69
C PHE A 20 13.56 -13.68 -1.19
N ASP A 21 14.19 -12.95 -0.28
CA ASP A 21 15.33 -13.42 0.51
C ASP A 21 14.85 -14.32 1.65
N LEU A 22 14.54 -15.58 1.32
CA LEU A 22 14.04 -16.57 2.27
C LEU A 22 15.13 -17.12 3.19
N GLU A 23 16.41 -16.84 2.92
CA GLU A 23 17.51 -17.21 3.81
C GLU A 23 17.57 -16.30 5.02
N THR A 24 17.45 -15.00 4.79
CA THR A 24 17.45 -13.98 5.84
C THR A 24 16.08 -13.88 6.50
N HIS A 25 15.02 -14.01 5.72
CA HIS A 25 13.62 -13.85 6.15
C HIS A 25 12.82 -15.12 5.78
N PRO A 26 12.81 -16.17 6.60
CA PRO A 26 12.17 -17.46 6.26
C PRO A 26 10.64 -17.38 6.41
N ILE A 27 10.01 -16.44 5.67
CA ILE A 27 8.55 -16.21 5.69
C ILE A 27 7.75 -17.36 5.09
N ASP A 28 8.40 -18.29 4.41
CA ASP A 28 7.86 -19.52 3.86
C ASP A 28 7.57 -20.61 4.90
N ASP A 29 8.11 -20.43 6.10
CA ASP A 29 7.90 -21.35 7.23
C ASP A 29 7.71 -20.60 8.54
N LEU A 30 6.47 -20.25 8.86
CA LEU A 30 6.13 -19.51 10.07
C LEU A 30 6.40 -20.29 11.37
N SER A 31 6.70 -21.60 11.29
CA SER A 31 7.17 -22.38 12.43
C SER A 31 8.68 -22.22 12.71
N ASN A 32 9.42 -21.59 11.80
CA ASN A 32 10.81 -21.27 11.98
C ASN A 32 10.99 -20.19 13.06
N PRO A 33 11.85 -20.38 14.07
CA PRO A 33 12.05 -19.39 15.14
C PRO A 33 12.47 -17.99 14.65
N ALA A 34 13.13 -17.86 13.50
CA ALA A 34 13.48 -16.57 12.91
C ALA A 34 12.25 -15.87 12.31
N ALA A 35 11.36 -16.63 11.66
CA ALA A 35 10.08 -16.12 11.16
C ALA A 35 9.16 -15.67 12.31
N ASP A 36 9.04 -16.49 13.37
CA ASP A 36 8.25 -16.16 14.56
C ASP A 36 8.73 -14.87 15.23
N LYS A 37 10.04 -14.69 15.38
CA LYS A 37 10.63 -13.44 15.89
C LYS A 37 10.32 -12.25 14.97
N LEU A 38 10.39 -12.44 13.65
CA LEU A 38 10.07 -11.39 12.67
C LEU A 38 8.59 -10.98 12.77
N VAL A 39 7.67 -11.96 12.82
CA VAL A 39 6.24 -11.72 12.99
C VAL A 39 5.98 -10.97 14.29
N THR A 40 6.52 -11.44 15.41
CA THR A 40 6.37 -10.80 16.74
C THR A 40 6.86 -9.35 16.71
N ARG A 41 8.02 -9.07 16.10
CA ARG A 41 8.54 -7.70 15.92
C ARG A 41 7.58 -6.85 15.10
N CYS A 42 7.08 -7.36 13.97
CA CYS A 42 6.14 -6.63 13.13
C CYS A 42 4.84 -6.30 13.88
N GLN A 43 4.29 -7.24 14.64
CA GLN A 43 3.11 -7.02 15.48
C GLN A 43 3.33 -5.88 16.48
N GLN A 44 4.44 -5.92 17.22
CA GLN A 44 4.79 -4.89 18.19
C GLN A 44 4.97 -3.50 17.55
N GLU A 45 5.65 -3.42 16.40
CA GLU A 45 5.84 -2.16 15.66
C GLU A 45 4.51 -1.62 15.11
N LEU A 46 3.66 -2.50 14.55
CA LEU A 46 2.33 -2.13 14.07
C LEU A 46 1.40 -1.64 15.18
N GLU A 47 1.50 -2.21 16.36
CA GLU A 47 0.75 -1.73 17.53
C GLU A 47 1.29 -0.40 18.04
N ALA A 48 2.59 -0.32 18.26
CA ALA A 48 3.21 0.86 18.87
C ALA A 48 3.17 2.09 17.96
N VAL A 49 3.39 1.92 16.64
CA VAL A 49 3.56 3.05 15.72
C VAL A 49 2.82 2.89 14.38
N GLY A 50 1.95 1.90 14.24
CA GLY A 50 1.14 1.70 13.03
C GLY A 50 1.93 1.31 11.78
N CYS A 51 3.23 1.02 11.89
CA CYS A 51 4.13 0.76 10.76
C CYS A 51 5.22 -0.22 11.14
N ALA A 52 5.43 -1.25 10.32
CA ALA A 52 6.58 -2.16 10.42
C ALA A 52 7.30 -2.24 9.08
N VAL A 53 8.62 -2.40 9.09
CA VAL A 53 9.44 -2.54 7.88
C VAL A 53 10.25 -3.81 7.93
N ILE A 54 10.18 -4.59 6.86
CA ILE A 54 11.05 -5.73 6.61
C ILE A 54 12.08 -5.29 5.56
N GLY A 55 13.30 -5.03 6.03
CA GLY A 55 14.37 -4.55 5.16
C GLY A 55 14.84 -5.63 4.20
N SER A 56 15.03 -5.28 2.93
CA SER A 56 15.59 -6.16 1.90
C SER A 56 14.87 -7.51 1.77
N LEU A 57 13.55 -7.54 1.99
CA LEU A 57 12.76 -8.77 1.82
C LEU A 57 12.73 -9.22 0.36
N VAL A 58 12.64 -8.26 -0.56
CA VAL A 58 12.64 -8.55 -2.00
C VAL A 58 14.07 -8.41 -2.55
N LYS A 59 14.52 -9.45 -3.23
CA LYS A 59 15.87 -9.55 -3.79
C LYS A 59 16.17 -8.46 -4.82
N PRO A 60 17.42 -7.97 -4.91
CA PRO A 60 17.81 -6.93 -5.86
C PRO A 60 17.49 -7.27 -7.32
N GLU A 61 17.60 -8.54 -7.71
CA GLU A 61 17.33 -8.99 -9.07
C GLU A 61 15.84 -8.89 -9.41
N SER A 62 14.96 -9.19 -8.45
CA SER A 62 13.51 -9.01 -8.59
C SER A 62 13.15 -7.52 -8.63
N ILE A 63 13.75 -6.70 -7.78
CA ILE A 63 13.59 -5.24 -7.81
C ILE A 63 14.01 -4.69 -9.18
N ALA A 64 15.13 -5.14 -9.75
CA ALA A 64 15.57 -4.69 -11.08
C ALA A 64 14.57 -5.08 -12.18
N ARG A 65 13.96 -6.29 -12.13
CA ARG A 65 12.92 -6.69 -13.08
C ARG A 65 11.66 -5.84 -12.94
N MET A 66 11.17 -5.62 -11.71
CA MET A 66 10.00 -4.77 -11.43
C MET A 66 10.23 -3.31 -11.83
N GLN A 67 11.44 -2.78 -11.58
CA GLN A 67 11.82 -1.43 -12.01
C GLN A 67 11.78 -1.32 -13.55
N ALA A 68 12.38 -2.28 -14.26
CA ALA A 68 12.37 -2.31 -15.72
C ALA A 68 10.96 -2.43 -16.29
N GLU A 69 10.08 -3.23 -15.66
CA GLU A 69 8.66 -3.31 -16.03
C GLU A 69 7.96 -1.97 -15.84
N ALA A 70 8.05 -1.36 -14.66
CA ALA A 70 7.40 -0.09 -14.36
C ALA A 70 7.86 1.03 -15.31
N GLU A 71 9.17 1.11 -15.61
CA GLU A 71 9.68 2.11 -16.55
C GLU A 71 9.19 1.89 -17.99
N ARG A 72 9.02 0.64 -18.46
CA ARG A 72 8.39 0.35 -19.76
C ARG A 72 6.90 0.69 -19.81
N LYS A 73 6.22 0.57 -18.67
CA LYS A 73 4.75 0.76 -18.57
C LYS A 73 4.36 2.19 -18.17
N VAL A 74 5.31 3.08 -17.91
CA VAL A 74 5.03 4.43 -17.42
C VAL A 74 4.12 5.25 -18.35
N ASP A 75 4.19 5.02 -19.66
CA ASP A 75 3.32 5.68 -20.64
C ASP A 75 1.87 5.20 -20.56
N ALA A 76 1.62 4.03 -19.99
CA ALA A 76 0.28 3.51 -19.71
C ALA A 76 -0.25 3.96 -18.33
N ALA A 77 0.52 4.69 -17.55
CA ALA A 77 0.10 5.17 -16.25
C ALA A 77 -1.03 6.19 -16.37
N TYR A 78 -2.02 6.08 -15.49
CA TYR A 78 -2.98 7.14 -15.28
C TYR A 78 -2.39 8.18 -14.33
N TRP A 79 -2.22 9.41 -14.83
CA TRP A 79 -1.70 10.53 -14.06
C TRP A 79 -2.85 11.36 -13.50
N ALA A 80 -3.08 11.20 -12.20
CA ALA A 80 -4.08 11.98 -11.49
C ALA A 80 -3.53 13.36 -11.11
N CYS A 81 -4.35 14.38 -11.39
CA CYS A 81 -4.10 15.76 -11.04
C CYS A 81 -5.41 16.34 -10.50
N ASP A 82 -5.78 15.93 -9.31
CA ASP A 82 -7.03 16.29 -8.63
C ASP A 82 -6.74 16.88 -7.23
N SER A 83 -7.76 17.40 -6.59
CA SER A 83 -7.67 17.87 -5.21
C SER A 83 -8.53 17.01 -4.32
N HIS A 84 -8.02 16.63 -3.15
CA HIS A 84 -8.77 15.91 -2.15
C HIS A 84 -8.44 16.38 -0.73
N ASN A 85 -9.34 16.14 0.19
CA ASN A 85 -9.11 16.29 1.61
C ASN A 85 -8.49 15.00 2.19
N PRO A 86 -8.00 14.99 3.44
CA PRO A 86 -7.37 13.81 4.04
C PRO A 86 -8.24 12.54 4.09
N TYR A 87 -9.54 12.69 4.04
CA TYR A 87 -10.53 11.59 4.11
C TYR A 87 -11.02 11.17 2.72
N MET A 88 -10.54 11.84 1.67
CA MET A 88 -10.93 11.60 0.29
C MET A 88 -12.45 11.69 0.03
N THR A 89 -13.13 12.53 0.81
CA THR A 89 -14.57 12.81 0.70
C THR A 89 -14.85 14.07 -0.12
N LYS A 90 -16.09 14.24 -0.55
CA LYS A 90 -16.56 15.51 -1.13
C LYS A 90 -16.52 16.62 -0.08
N ASP A 91 -16.47 17.89 -0.52
CA ASP A 91 -16.64 19.03 0.38
C ASP A 91 -18.03 19.01 1.01
N ASP A 92 -18.08 19.30 2.30
CA ASP A 92 -19.34 19.48 3.04
C ASP A 92 -19.44 20.94 3.53
N PRO A 93 -20.21 21.79 2.84
CA PRO A 93 -20.38 23.20 3.20
C PRO A 93 -21.02 23.43 4.59
N LEU A 94 -21.62 22.40 5.20
CA LEU A 94 -22.19 22.49 6.54
C LEU A 94 -21.12 22.46 7.64
N LEU A 95 -19.92 21.99 7.33
CA LEU A 95 -18.79 22.00 8.25
C LEU A 95 -18.11 23.36 8.27
N PRO A 96 -17.50 23.77 9.39
CA PRO A 96 -16.71 25.01 9.47
C PRO A 96 -15.56 25.05 8.45
N HIS A 97 -15.18 26.22 7.94
CA HIS A 97 -14.10 26.39 6.97
C HIS A 97 -12.75 25.78 7.41
N GLY A 98 -12.44 25.78 8.69
CA GLY A 98 -11.23 25.18 9.25
C GLY A 98 -11.33 23.69 9.56
N HIS A 99 -12.40 23.01 9.18
CA HIS A 99 -12.57 21.59 9.44
C HIS A 99 -11.67 20.76 8.52
N PRO A 100 -10.96 19.71 9.01
CA PRO A 100 -10.05 18.88 8.20
C PRO A 100 -10.69 18.28 6.95
N LYS A 101 -11.97 17.92 6.97
CA LYS A 101 -12.73 17.44 5.79
C LYS A 101 -12.93 18.50 4.71
N ARG A 102 -12.62 19.76 5.00
CA ARG A 102 -12.65 20.90 4.06
C ARG A 102 -11.26 21.41 3.67
N PHE A 103 -10.19 20.74 4.11
CA PHE A 103 -8.83 21.05 3.75
C PHE A 103 -8.44 20.28 2.48
N PHE A 104 -8.51 20.94 1.32
CA PHE A 104 -8.20 20.31 0.02
C PHE A 104 -6.80 20.70 -0.44
N GLU A 105 -6.00 19.70 -0.79
CA GLU A 105 -4.71 19.85 -1.43
C GLU A 105 -4.68 19.13 -2.77
N LYS A 106 -3.93 19.70 -3.72
CA LYS A 106 -3.71 19.08 -5.03
C LYS A 106 -2.85 17.83 -4.88
N ARG A 107 -3.24 16.75 -5.56
CA ARG A 107 -2.46 15.53 -5.69
C ARG A 107 -1.89 15.45 -7.09
N GLU A 108 -0.63 15.05 -7.20
CA GLU A 108 0.03 14.76 -8.47
C GLU A 108 0.79 13.45 -8.34
N SER A 109 0.22 12.37 -8.88
CA SER A 109 0.80 11.03 -8.85
C SER A 109 0.24 10.19 -9.99
N GLY A 110 0.97 9.17 -10.41
CA GLY A 110 0.54 8.20 -11.41
C GLY A 110 0.35 6.81 -10.84
N TYR A 111 -0.54 6.04 -11.47
CA TYR A 111 -0.69 4.62 -11.23
C TYR A 111 -0.56 3.84 -12.54
N ILE A 112 0.34 2.86 -12.56
CA ILE A 112 0.35 1.79 -13.54
C ILE A 112 -0.57 0.73 -12.99
N ASN A 113 -1.77 0.62 -13.56
CA ASN A 113 -2.83 -0.24 -13.04
C ASN A 113 -2.45 -1.72 -13.14
N SER A 114 -3.01 -2.56 -12.28
CA SER A 114 -2.71 -3.99 -12.21
C SER A 114 -2.99 -4.73 -13.52
N ASP A 115 -4.02 -4.35 -14.25
CA ASP A 115 -4.45 -5.00 -15.50
C ASP A 115 -3.57 -4.69 -16.72
N VAL A 116 -2.55 -3.84 -16.59
CA VAL A 116 -1.58 -3.57 -17.66
C VAL A 116 -0.20 -4.17 -17.38
N LEU A 117 -0.01 -4.86 -16.25
CA LEU A 117 1.23 -5.55 -15.94
C LEU A 117 1.45 -6.76 -16.87
N ASP A 118 2.70 -7.15 -17.04
CA ASP A 118 3.04 -8.31 -17.87
C ASP A 118 2.61 -9.62 -17.15
N GLU A 119 2.16 -10.65 -17.91
CA GLU A 119 1.74 -11.94 -17.31
C GLU A 119 2.84 -12.58 -16.44
N GLY A 120 4.11 -12.43 -16.82
CA GLY A 120 5.26 -12.93 -16.06
C GLY A 120 5.84 -11.94 -15.05
N SER A 121 5.08 -10.93 -14.65
CA SER A 121 5.52 -9.92 -13.68
C SER A 121 5.84 -10.53 -12.31
N ASP A 122 6.99 -10.14 -11.74
CA ASP A 122 7.32 -10.48 -10.36
C ASP A 122 6.28 -9.91 -9.39
N LEU A 123 5.66 -8.76 -9.71
CA LEU A 123 4.62 -8.17 -8.87
C LEU A 123 3.34 -9.02 -8.87
N ASN A 124 2.96 -9.62 -10.01
CA ASN A 124 1.86 -10.59 -10.05
C ASN A 124 2.18 -11.81 -9.16
N ALA A 125 3.42 -12.35 -9.28
CA ALA A 125 3.85 -13.49 -8.47
C ALA A 125 3.88 -13.16 -6.97
N ILE A 126 4.33 -11.97 -6.58
CA ILE A 126 4.28 -11.47 -5.19
C ILE A 126 2.85 -11.40 -4.71
N TYR A 127 1.96 -10.81 -5.49
CA TYR A 127 0.56 -10.60 -5.14
C TYR A 127 -0.19 -11.93 -4.93
N ASP A 128 0.04 -12.91 -5.79
CA ASP A 128 -0.60 -14.23 -5.73
C ASP A 128 0.08 -15.18 -4.73
N SER A 129 1.15 -14.73 -4.06
CA SER A 129 1.94 -15.59 -3.17
C SER A 129 1.19 -15.93 -1.88
N GLN A 130 0.82 -17.21 -1.70
CA GLN A 130 0.27 -17.69 -0.44
C GLN A 130 1.26 -17.55 0.73
N ILE A 131 2.57 -17.68 0.46
CA ILE A 131 3.63 -17.48 1.45
C ILE A 131 3.56 -16.06 2.02
N LEU A 132 3.46 -15.05 1.14
CA LEU A 132 3.35 -13.67 1.56
C LEU A 132 2.02 -13.39 2.26
N LEU A 133 0.92 -13.93 1.75
CA LEU A 133 -0.41 -13.77 2.34
C LEU A 133 -0.45 -14.30 3.78
N ASP A 134 0.07 -15.51 4.03
CA ASP A 134 0.14 -16.12 5.35
C ASP A 134 1.02 -15.30 6.31
N PHE A 135 2.16 -14.83 5.83
CA PHE A 135 3.06 -13.97 6.61
C PHE A 135 2.42 -12.63 6.98
N ILE A 136 1.78 -11.94 6.02
CA ILE A 136 1.07 -10.67 6.27
C ILE A 136 -0.07 -10.87 7.25
N SER A 137 -0.85 -11.94 7.09
CA SER A 137 -1.94 -12.32 8.00
C SER A 137 -1.42 -12.46 9.43
N ALA A 138 -0.31 -13.17 9.62
CA ALA A 138 0.33 -13.34 10.92
C ALA A 138 0.82 -12.00 11.50
N CYS A 139 1.47 -11.14 10.69
CA CYS A 139 1.98 -9.84 11.14
C CYS A 139 0.86 -8.89 11.60
N PHE A 140 -0.27 -8.84 10.88
CA PHE A 140 -1.41 -8.01 11.28
C PHE A 140 -2.29 -8.66 12.37
N GLY A 141 -2.12 -9.96 12.63
CA GLY A 141 -2.98 -10.72 13.56
C GLY A 141 -4.42 -10.84 13.05
N VAL A 142 -4.61 -10.84 11.73
CA VAL A 142 -5.92 -10.88 11.07
C VAL A 142 -6.00 -12.09 10.15
N ALA A 143 -7.01 -12.94 10.35
CA ALA A 143 -7.26 -14.12 9.52
C ALA A 143 -8.77 -14.39 9.41
N PRO A 144 -9.26 -14.78 8.23
CA PRO A 144 -8.52 -14.85 6.97
C PRO A 144 -8.30 -13.49 6.34
N ILE A 145 -7.25 -13.35 5.50
CA ILE A 145 -7.11 -12.25 4.55
C ILE A 145 -7.05 -12.81 3.13
N TYR A 146 -7.40 -11.98 2.17
CA TYR A 146 -7.55 -12.37 0.76
C TYR A 146 -6.86 -11.36 -0.15
N CYS A 147 -6.45 -11.80 -1.32
CA CYS A 147 -6.08 -10.90 -2.41
C CYS A 147 -7.28 -10.03 -2.77
N TRP A 148 -7.05 -8.74 -2.96
CA TRP A 148 -8.14 -7.80 -3.29
C TRP A 148 -8.63 -7.98 -4.72
N ALA A 149 -9.92 -8.18 -4.91
CA ALA A 149 -10.53 -8.53 -6.20
C ALA A 149 -10.64 -7.35 -7.19
N ASP A 150 -10.12 -6.16 -6.87
CA ASP A 150 -10.18 -4.98 -7.74
C ASP A 150 -9.22 -5.14 -8.94
N PRO A 151 -9.72 -5.20 -10.18
CA PRO A 151 -8.87 -5.49 -11.34
C PRO A 151 -7.84 -4.39 -11.66
N LEU A 152 -8.08 -3.16 -11.20
CA LEU A 152 -7.22 -2.01 -11.50
C LEU A 152 -6.25 -1.71 -10.36
N GLY A 153 -6.71 -1.92 -9.12
CA GLY A 153 -6.02 -1.48 -7.91
C GLY A 153 -5.45 -2.60 -7.05
N SER A 154 -5.58 -3.86 -7.45
CA SER A 154 -5.14 -5.00 -6.63
C SER A 154 -3.64 -4.97 -6.28
N HIS A 155 -2.78 -4.60 -7.23
CA HIS A 155 -1.33 -4.51 -7.04
C HIS A 155 -0.66 -3.55 -8.06
N PRO A 156 -1.06 -2.28 -8.12
CA PRO A 156 -0.50 -1.32 -9.06
C PRO A 156 0.90 -0.87 -8.65
N TYR A 157 1.64 -0.29 -9.60
CA TYR A 157 2.74 0.60 -9.25
C TYR A 157 2.21 2.03 -9.08
N SER A 158 2.57 2.68 -7.98
CA SER A 158 2.45 4.13 -7.84
C SER A 158 3.75 4.78 -8.28
N VAL A 159 3.64 5.77 -9.18
CA VAL A 159 4.77 6.45 -9.82
C VAL A 159 4.68 7.95 -9.57
N MET A 160 5.79 8.55 -9.17
CA MET A 160 5.90 10.00 -8.96
C MET A 160 7.15 10.52 -9.68
N ALA A 161 6.95 11.50 -10.55
CA ALA A 161 8.01 12.22 -11.26
C ALA A 161 8.41 13.50 -10.51
N ASP A 162 9.35 14.27 -11.08
CA ASP A 162 9.76 15.56 -10.54
C ASP A 162 8.57 16.48 -10.28
N GLY A 163 8.53 17.11 -9.13
CA GLY A 163 7.44 17.97 -8.69
C GLY A 163 6.23 17.25 -8.10
N HIS A 164 6.05 15.94 -8.35
CA HIS A 164 4.90 15.19 -7.87
C HIS A 164 4.98 14.91 -6.37
N TYR A 165 3.81 14.79 -5.73
CA TYR A 165 3.66 14.44 -4.32
C TYR A 165 2.27 13.87 -4.05
N PHE A 166 2.11 13.23 -2.90
CA PHE A 166 0.81 12.80 -2.41
C PHE A 166 0.55 13.51 -1.07
N PRO A 167 -0.47 14.36 -0.96
CA PRO A 167 -0.73 15.12 0.26
C PRO A 167 -1.21 14.22 1.40
N TRP A 168 -1.37 14.80 2.59
CA TRP A 168 -1.84 14.10 3.77
C TRP A 168 -3.19 13.44 3.52
N HIS A 169 -3.28 12.13 3.81
CA HIS A 169 -4.51 11.34 3.65
C HIS A 169 -4.54 10.13 4.58
N PHE A 170 -5.70 9.52 4.67
CA PHE A 170 -5.92 8.20 5.24
C PHE A 170 -6.23 7.20 4.11
N ASP A 171 -5.84 5.94 4.32
CA ASP A 171 -6.27 4.87 3.42
C ASP A 171 -7.71 4.44 3.71
N GLY A 172 -8.39 3.92 2.71
CA GLY A 172 -9.70 3.28 2.88
C GLY A 172 -9.61 1.85 3.42
N ASN A 173 -8.43 1.22 3.38
CA ASN A 173 -8.18 -0.12 3.89
C ASN A 173 -7.57 -0.06 5.29
N ASP A 174 -7.89 -1.06 6.14
CA ASP A 174 -7.36 -1.14 7.49
C ASP A 174 -5.84 -1.29 7.52
N PHE A 175 -5.28 -1.97 6.52
CA PHE A 175 -3.85 -2.16 6.37
C PHE A 175 -3.42 -2.06 4.90
N THR A 176 -2.21 -1.61 4.70
CA THR A 176 -1.56 -1.41 3.40
C THR A 176 -0.21 -2.14 3.39
N VAL A 177 0.08 -2.79 2.28
CA VAL A 177 1.41 -3.38 2.00
C VAL A 177 2.04 -2.60 0.86
N SER A 178 3.30 -2.26 1.00
CA SER A 178 4.03 -1.59 -0.06
C SER A 178 5.49 -2.06 -0.14
N ILE A 179 6.05 -2.06 -1.36
CA ILE A 179 7.44 -2.42 -1.62
C ILE A 179 8.07 -1.27 -2.38
N LEU A 180 9.14 -0.68 -1.84
CA LEU A 180 9.86 0.35 -2.58
C LEU A 180 10.66 -0.30 -3.72
N ILE A 181 10.41 0.16 -4.94
CA ILE A 181 11.07 -0.32 -6.16
C ILE A 181 12.20 0.63 -6.57
N GLN A 182 11.93 1.94 -6.52
CA GLN A 182 12.89 2.97 -6.90
C GLN A 182 12.73 4.21 -6.05
N SER A 183 13.85 4.70 -5.49
CA SER A 183 13.88 5.99 -4.80
C SER A 183 14.04 7.13 -5.80
N ALA A 184 13.47 8.29 -5.50
CA ALA A 184 13.79 9.54 -6.18
C ALA A 184 15.22 10.00 -5.84
N ASP A 185 15.76 10.95 -6.63
CA ASP A 185 17.05 11.57 -6.35
C ASP A 185 16.99 12.35 -5.02
N GLU A 186 15.89 13.09 -4.80
CA GLU A 186 15.62 13.86 -3.58
C GLU A 186 14.11 13.86 -3.28
N GLY A 187 13.75 13.91 -2.01
CA GLY A 187 12.33 13.91 -1.60
C GLY A 187 11.67 12.54 -1.76
N GLY A 188 10.36 12.52 -2.05
CA GLY A 188 9.60 11.27 -2.17
C GLY A 188 9.58 10.45 -0.87
N LEU A 189 9.79 11.09 0.28
CA LEU A 189 9.82 10.44 1.58
C LEU A 189 8.41 10.15 2.07
N PHE A 190 8.23 8.99 2.67
CA PHE A 190 6.98 8.64 3.35
C PHE A 190 7.00 9.26 4.75
N GLU A 191 6.02 10.11 5.03
CA GLU A 191 5.81 10.70 6.35
C GLU A 191 4.44 10.30 6.86
N TYR A 192 4.35 10.02 8.17
CA TYR A 192 3.10 9.60 8.79
C TYR A 192 2.97 10.03 10.24
N ALA A 193 1.73 10.20 10.69
CA ALA A 193 1.34 10.43 12.07
C ALA A 193 0.76 9.13 12.63
N PRO A 194 1.49 8.38 13.48
CA PRO A 194 1.08 7.09 13.99
C PRO A 194 -0.24 7.14 14.73
N ASN A 195 -1.18 6.26 14.35
CA ASN A 195 -2.44 6.03 15.09
C ASN A 195 -3.14 7.33 15.54
N ILE A 196 -3.14 8.36 14.68
CA ILE A 196 -3.66 9.69 15.01
C ILE A 196 -5.18 9.68 15.20
N ARG A 197 -5.89 8.69 14.62
CA ARG A 197 -7.32 8.47 14.83
C ARG A 197 -7.62 7.02 15.19
N SER A 198 -8.82 6.78 15.74
CA SER A 198 -9.37 5.45 16.02
C SER A 198 -10.79 5.33 15.46
N THR A 199 -11.40 4.16 15.57
CA THR A 199 -12.82 3.94 15.21
C THR A 199 -13.78 4.81 16.03
N GLU A 200 -13.37 5.22 17.23
CA GLU A 200 -14.20 6.00 18.17
C GLU A 200 -13.91 7.50 18.09
N ASN A 201 -12.76 7.91 17.54
CA ASN A 201 -12.33 9.30 17.54
C ASN A 201 -11.49 9.66 16.31
N GLU A 202 -12.03 10.54 15.46
CA GLU A 202 -11.34 11.12 14.29
C GLU A 202 -10.20 12.08 14.68
N ASN A 203 -10.14 12.55 15.92
CA ASN A 203 -9.12 13.46 16.44
C ASN A 203 -8.87 14.67 15.53
N PHE A 204 -9.92 15.33 15.08
CA PHE A 204 -9.84 16.46 14.14
C PHE A 204 -8.89 17.56 14.57
N GLN A 205 -8.70 17.77 15.87
CA GLN A 205 -7.77 18.77 16.40
C GLN A 205 -6.32 18.44 16.04
N ALA A 206 -5.87 17.22 16.31
CA ALA A 206 -4.50 16.78 15.99
C ALA A 206 -4.29 16.69 14.48
N VAL A 207 -5.27 16.16 13.73
CA VAL A 207 -5.25 16.14 12.26
C VAL A 207 -5.07 17.55 11.72
N ASN A 208 -5.87 18.50 12.19
CA ASN A 208 -5.81 19.90 11.74
C ASN A 208 -4.47 20.55 12.04
N ALA A 209 -3.87 20.29 13.21
CA ALA A 209 -2.56 20.79 13.56
C ALA A 209 -1.49 20.34 12.54
N ILE A 210 -1.51 19.07 12.11
CA ILE A 210 -0.57 18.55 11.11
C ILE A 210 -0.82 19.17 9.73
N LEU A 211 -2.08 19.31 9.31
CA LEU A 211 -2.44 19.93 8.04
C LEU A 211 -1.94 21.37 7.94
N HIS A 212 -1.85 22.10 9.06
CA HIS A 212 -1.32 23.45 9.14
C HIS A 212 0.19 23.50 9.48
N GLY A 213 0.92 22.40 9.24
CA GLY A 213 2.38 22.37 9.34
C GLY A 213 2.94 21.89 10.68
N GLY A 214 2.09 21.49 11.62
CA GLY A 214 2.53 20.82 12.85
C GLY A 214 3.29 19.54 12.56
N ARG A 215 4.33 19.26 13.35
CA ARG A 215 5.19 18.07 13.16
C ARG A 215 5.24 17.16 14.38
N GLU A 216 4.47 17.47 15.41
CA GLU A 216 4.42 16.66 16.63
C GLU A 216 3.92 15.25 16.32
N GLY A 217 4.66 14.25 16.76
CA GLY A 217 4.38 12.85 16.50
C GLY A 217 4.61 12.37 15.06
N VAL A 218 4.87 13.28 14.10
CA VAL A 218 5.11 12.89 12.69
C VAL A 218 6.46 12.20 12.55
N ARG A 219 6.44 11.03 11.92
CA ARG A 219 7.61 10.22 11.60
C ARG A 219 7.93 10.27 10.11
N THR A 220 9.20 10.18 9.78
CA THR A 220 9.68 10.05 8.40
C THR A 220 10.30 8.67 8.23
N LEU A 221 9.83 7.92 7.25
CA LEU A 221 10.33 6.61 6.92
C LEU A 221 11.28 6.70 5.72
N ARG A 222 12.47 6.12 5.86
CA ARG A 222 13.47 6.04 4.79
C ARG A 222 13.60 4.60 4.32
N LEU A 223 12.76 4.23 3.37
CA LEU A 223 12.82 2.92 2.72
C LEU A 223 13.97 2.86 1.72
N ARG A 224 14.48 1.66 1.48
CA ARG A 224 15.40 1.31 0.40
C ARG A 224 14.70 0.40 -0.60
N PRO A 225 15.10 0.38 -1.87
CA PRO A 225 14.57 -0.62 -2.82
C PRO A 225 14.72 -2.04 -2.26
N GLY A 226 13.61 -2.80 -2.30
CA GLY A 226 13.51 -4.14 -1.70
C GLY A 226 12.93 -4.19 -0.29
N ASP A 227 12.81 -3.05 0.39
CA ASP A 227 12.12 -2.98 1.69
C ASP A 227 10.61 -3.13 1.49
N MET A 228 10.01 -3.97 2.31
CA MET A 228 8.55 -4.09 2.42
C MET A 228 8.06 -3.36 3.67
N GLN A 229 7.04 -2.53 3.50
CA GLN A 229 6.35 -1.83 4.57
C GLN A 229 4.98 -2.45 4.80
N LEU A 230 4.66 -2.74 6.06
CA LEU A 230 3.32 -3.05 6.56
C LEU A 230 2.80 -1.82 7.31
N PHE A 231 1.59 -1.37 7.01
CA PHE A 231 1.12 -0.07 7.48
C PHE A 231 -0.38 -0.05 7.80
N LYS A 232 -0.75 0.53 8.95
CA LYS A 232 -2.14 0.78 9.35
C LYS A 232 -2.62 2.13 8.82
N GLY A 233 -2.76 2.24 7.48
CA GLY A 233 -3.02 3.49 6.78
C GLY A 233 -4.36 4.13 7.10
N ARG A 234 -5.35 3.33 7.51
CA ARG A 234 -6.66 3.84 7.91
C ARG A 234 -6.61 4.67 9.19
N PHE A 235 -5.70 4.36 10.11
CA PHE A 235 -5.58 5.01 11.42
C PHE A 235 -4.41 5.99 11.51
N SER A 236 -3.48 5.92 10.58
CA SER A 236 -2.27 6.72 10.54
C SER A 236 -2.29 7.64 9.32
N MET A 237 -2.55 8.93 9.53
CA MET A 237 -2.50 9.91 8.45
C MET A 237 -1.10 9.98 7.86
N HIS A 238 -0.98 9.94 6.52
CA HIS A 238 0.32 9.86 5.86
C HIS A 238 0.37 10.64 4.55
N ARG A 239 1.59 10.92 4.11
CA ARG A 239 1.86 11.58 2.84
C ARG A 239 3.14 11.08 2.19
N VAL A 240 3.32 11.40 0.90
CA VAL A 240 4.61 11.34 0.23
C VAL A 240 5.07 12.75 -0.09
N THR A 241 6.26 13.13 0.40
CA THR A 241 6.82 14.46 0.16
C THR A 241 7.15 14.66 -1.32
N ARG A 242 7.29 15.92 -1.74
CA ARG A 242 7.57 16.25 -3.15
C ARG A 242 8.84 15.58 -3.63
N VAL A 243 8.72 14.89 -4.77
CA VAL A 243 9.84 14.30 -5.51
C VAL A 243 10.60 15.39 -6.21
N LYS A 244 11.92 15.30 -6.25
CA LYS A 244 12.80 16.21 -6.99
C LYS A 244 13.87 15.41 -7.72
N GLY A 245 14.19 15.86 -8.93
CA GLY A 245 15.22 15.27 -9.77
C GLY A 245 14.67 14.47 -10.94
N LYS A 246 15.53 13.75 -11.64
CA LYS A 246 15.19 13.04 -12.87
C LYS A 246 14.68 11.62 -12.62
N THR A 247 15.07 11.04 -11.49
CA THR A 247 14.71 9.67 -11.11
C THR A 247 13.32 9.66 -10.49
N ARG A 248 12.40 8.89 -11.07
CA ARG A 248 11.04 8.70 -10.53
C ARG A 248 11.09 7.92 -9.22
N ARG A 249 10.18 8.24 -8.30
CA ARG A 249 9.87 7.34 -7.20
C ARG A 249 8.86 6.31 -7.66
N ILE A 250 9.15 5.03 -7.47
CA ILE A 250 8.26 3.91 -7.82
C ILE A 250 8.06 3.02 -6.60
N ILE A 251 6.79 2.72 -6.28
CA ILE A 251 6.42 1.80 -5.21
C ILE A 251 5.35 0.82 -5.71
N ALA A 252 5.50 -0.45 -5.40
CA ALA A 252 4.48 -1.46 -5.64
C ALA A 252 3.52 -1.53 -4.45
N LEU A 253 2.23 -1.71 -4.72
CA LEU A 253 1.15 -1.66 -3.72
C LEU A 253 0.28 -2.93 -3.80
N PRO A 254 0.79 -4.12 -3.45
CA PRO A 254 -0.04 -5.32 -3.36
C PRO A 254 -1.05 -5.14 -2.22
N THR A 255 -2.33 -5.23 -2.54
CA THR A 255 -3.43 -4.94 -1.63
C THR A 255 -4.15 -6.21 -1.22
N TYR A 256 -4.36 -6.36 0.07
CA TYR A 256 -5.05 -7.50 0.68
C TYR A 256 -6.20 -7.00 1.55
N VAL A 257 -7.25 -7.80 1.69
CA VAL A 257 -8.51 -7.41 2.34
C VAL A 257 -9.05 -8.54 3.21
N VAL A 258 -9.92 -8.19 4.15
CA VAL A 258 -10.65 -9.17 4.98
C VAL A 258 -11.94 -9.68 4.32
N ASP A 259 -12.51 -8.90 3.42
CA ASP A 259 -13.69 -9.28 2.63
C ASP A 259 -13.31 -9.42 1.15
N PRO A 260 -13.29 -10.68 0.61
CA PRO A 260 -12.87 -10.96 -0.77
C PRO A 260 -13.79 -10.37 -1.83
N TYR A 261 -14.96 -9.85 -1.46
CA TYR A 261 -15.93 -9.28 -2.39
C TYR A 261 -15.78 -7.76 -2.56
N THR A 262 -14.97 -7.11 -1.73
CA THR A 262 -14.77 -5.67 -1.83
C THR A 262 -13.97 -5.29 -3.07
N VAL A 263 -14.34 -4.17 -3.67
CA VAL A 263 -13.60 -3.46 -4.73
C VAL A 263 -13.75 -1.95 -4.48
N ASN A 264 -12.99 -1.13 -5.18
CA ASN A 264 -13.20 0.32 -5.12
C ASN A 264 -14.62 0.72 -5.53
N ARG A 265 -15.12 1.82 -4.97
CA ARG A 265 -16.29 2.50 -5.52
C ARG A 265 -15.96 3.04 -6.91
N PRO A 266 -16.95 3.15 -7.82
CA PRO A 266 -16.72 3.63 -9.20
C PRO A 266 -15.99 4.98 -9.25
N GLU A 267 -16.41 5.94 -8.42
CA GLU A 267 -15.82 7.28 -8.34
C GLU A 267 -14.36 7.21 -7.89
N ARG A 268 -14.07 6.39 -6.87
CA ARG A 268 -12.71 6.19 -6.36
C ARG A 268 -11.82 5.53 -7.40
N SER A 269 -12.32 4.52 -8.10
CA SER A 269 -11.60 3.85 -9.17
C SER A 269 -11.26 4.83 -10.31
N LYS A 270 -12.21 5.68 -10.73
CA LYS A 270 -11.97 6.73 -11.73
C LYS A 270 -10.92 7.73 -11.26
N GLN A 271 -10.97 8.14 -10.00
CA GLN A 271 -10.05 9.10 -9.41
C GLN A 271 -8.62 8.58 -9.33
N LEU A 272 -8.44 7.31 -8.94
CA LEU A 272 -7.11 6.70 -8.76
C LEU A 272 -6.55 6.10 -10.05
N TYR A 273 -7.41 5.43 -10.83
CA TYR A 273 -7.01 4.56 -11.96
C TYR A 273 -7.56 5.01 -13.31
N GLY A 274 -8.23 6.16 -13.37
CA GLY A 274 -8.71 6.79 -14.59
C GLY A 274 -10.02 6.21 -15.15
N ARG A 275 -10.48 5.08 -14.64
CA ARG A 275 -11.70 4.41 -15.11
C ARG A 275 -12.33 3.55 -14.03
N ALA A 276 -13.58 3.16 -14.27
CA ALA A 276 -14.28 2.15 -13.50
C ALA A 276 -14.77 1.04 -14.44
N LEU A 277 -14.71 -0.19 -13.98
CA LEU A 277 -15.18 -1.39 -14.69
C LEU A 277 -16.56 -1.82 -14.17
N PRO A 278 -17.31 -2.68 -14.88
CA PRO A 278 -18.65 -3.14 -14.46
C PRO A 278 -18.69 -3.65 -13.02
N ILE A 279 -17.68 -4.40 -12.58
CA ILE A 279 -17.57 -4.97 -11.23
C ILE A 279 -17.62 -3.90 -10.12
N HIS A 280 -17.11 -2.68 -10.36
CA HIS A 280 -17.15 -1.60 -9.38
C HIS A 280 -18.59 -1.12 -9.12
N TYR A 281 -19.42 -1.09 -10.16
CA TYR A 281 -20.85 -0.72 -10.05
C TYR A 281 -21.70 -1.86 -9.48
N GLU A 282 -21.37 -3.11 -9.82
CA GLU A 282 -22.07 -4.30 -9.32
C GLU A 282 -21.88 -4.49 -7.81
N ARG A 283 -20.62 -4.32 -7.33
CA ARG A 283 -20.25 -4.57 -5.93
C ARG A 283 -20.43 -3.35 -5.02
N GLU A 284 -20.59 -2.15 -5.55
CA GLU A 284 -20.88 -0.95 -4.77
C GLU A 284 -22.12 -1.11 -3.86
N LYS A 285 -23.12 -1.85 -4.34
CA LYS A 285 -24.39 -2.08 -3.63
C LYS A 285 -24.29 -3.01 -2.42
N HIS A 286 -23.16 -3.69 -2.26
CA HIS A 286 -22.93 -4.67 -1.19
C HIS A 286 -22.06 -4.13 -0.05
N ARG A 287 -21.60 -2.88 -0.11
CA ARG A 287 -20.85 -2.26 1.00
C ARG A 287 -21.77 -1.91 2.14
N SER A 288 -21.50 -2.49 3.33
CA SER A 288 -22.28 -2.29 4.55
C SER A 288 -21.59 -1.36 5.56
N ASP A 289 -20.36 -0.91 5.29
CA ASP A 289 -19.64 -0.02 6.18
C ASP A 289 -20.11 1.44 6.02
N GLY A 290 -20.51 2.06 7.11
CA GLY A 290 -20.94 3.46 7.15
C GLY A 290 -19.77 4.46 7.19
N LEU A 291 -18.53 4.03 6.90
CA LEU A 291 -17.36 4.90 6.95
C LEU A 291 -17.26 5.74 5.68
N THR A 292 -16.88 7.00 5.86
CA THR A 292 -16.81 8.03 4.82
C THR A 292 -15.43 8.06 4.15
N ASP A 293 -14.98 6.96 3.61
CA ASP A 293 -13.75 6.90 2.83
C ASP A 293 -14.02 6.52 1.37
#